data_d05dec0a7e7482d23ea403a4f75b6e5c
#
_entry.id   d05dec0a7e7482d23ea403a4f75b6e5c
#
_cell.length_a   1.000
_cell.length_b   1.000
_cell.length_c   1.000
_cell.angle_alpha   90.00
_cell.angle_beta   90.00
_cell.angle_gamma   90.00
#
_symmetry.space_group_name_H-M   'P 1'
#
loop_
_entity.id
_entity.type
_entity.pdbx_description
1 polymer ?
#
loop_
_entity_poly.entity_id
_entity_poly.type
_entity_poly.pdbx_seq_one_letter_code
_entity_poly.pdbx_strand_id
1 'polypeptide(L)'
;MRRIVLAMIAVAATSGLAGSAEAQTFPSRPITMIVPFAAGGPTDVIARVIGERMGQSLGQPVVVENVTGAGGTIAAGRVARAAPDGYTLDLATWSTHVVTPVLYQLQYDVFRDFDPVVWLTQTPLLLVSRKDIPANDLKELVGWLKGNANPVLLGSAGGTDQVAGYLLQQQTGAKIQVVPYRGLAPAMQDLLAGRIDLLFDQPSDAMPQIRNGTIKGYAVTRSSRAAVAPDIPTVDEAGLPGLHITPWHSLWVPKGTPPAVIAKLNAAAVDALADPAVRNRLSAIGQEVVQSEQQAPEALAAYYKAETDTWWPIIKAAGIKAE
;
A
#
# COMPACT_ATOMS: atom_id res chain seq x y z
N MET A 1 74.96 10.50 12.66
CA MET A 1 74.00 10.34 13.75
C MET A 1 72.85 11.40 13.71
N ARG A 2 73.12 12.69 13.46
CA ARG A 2 72.04 13.74 13.42
C ARG A 2 71.00 13.58 12.35
N ARG A 3 71.31 12.94 11.21
CA ARG A 3 70.31 12.73 10.07
C ARG A 3 69.37 11.56 10.30
N ILE A 4 69.73 10.59 11.15
CA ILE A 4 68.89 9.42 11.46
C ILE A 4 67.79 9.78 12.49
N VAL A 5 68.16 10.70 13.45
CA VAL A 5 67.18 11.14 14.47
C VAL A 5 66.09 12.01 13.90
N LEU A 6 66.34 12.81 12.86
CA LEU A 6 65.36 13.62 12.17
C LEU A 6 64.37 12.78 11.32
N ALA A 7 64.78 11.63 10.78
CA ALA A 7 63.97 10.73 10.04
C ALA A 7 62.95 9.95 10.93
N MET A 8 63.36 9.61 12.17
CA MET A 8 62.40 8.92 13.10
C MET A 8 61.38 9.85 13.71
N ILE A 9 61.63 11.15 13.83
CA ILE A 9 60.63 12.12 14.33
C ILE A 9 59.56 12.41 13.24
N ALA A 10 59.92 12.37 11.96
CA ALA A 10 58.96 12.58 10.87
C ALA A 10 57.97 11.41 10.69
N VAL A 11 58.38 10.16 11.01
CA VAL A 11 57.47 8.98 10.92
C VAL A 11 56.53 8.92 12.12
N ALA A 12 56.89 9.43 13.28
CA ALA A 12 56.00 9.47 14.46
C ALA A 12 54.90 10.54 14.35
N ALA A 13 55.08 11.60 13.53
CA ALA A 13 54.10 12.66 13.36
C ALA A 13 52.96 12.32 12.39
N THR A 14 53.09 11.28 11.54
CA THR A 14 52.05 10.86 10.60
C THR A 14 51.09 9.82 11.17
N SER A 15 51.37 9.22 12.31
CA SER A 15 50.52 8.21 12.95
C SER A 15 49.40 8.78 13.81
N GLY A 16 49.30 10.09 13.98
CA GLY A 16 48.36 10.75 14.89
C GLY A 16 47.09 11.29 14.22
N LEU A 17 46.92 11.16 12.90
CA LEU A 17 45.77 11.70 12.15
C LEU A 17 44.82 10.61 11.62
N ALA A 18 44.84 9.41 12.19
CA ALA A 18 43.68 8.53 12.10
C ALA A 18 42.59 9.12 13.01
N GLY A 19 42.03 10.26 12.60
CA GLY A 19 40.82 10.81 13.18
C GLY A 19 39.78 9.69 13.13
N SER A 20 39.26 9.31 14.28
CA SER A 20 38.05 8.46 14.37
C SER A 20 37.03 9.13 13.48
N ALA A 21 36.78 8.58 12.30
CA ALA A 21 35.60 8.91 11.56
C ALA A 21 34.45 8.55 12.52
N GLU A 22 33.92 9.52 13.27
CA GLU A 22 32.68 9.36 13.99
C GLU A 22 31.69 8.89 12.93
N ALA A 23 31.27 7.64 13.02
CA ALA A 23 30.21 7.12 12.18
C ALA A 23 29.05 8.06 12.38
N GLN A 24 28.73 8.87 11.37
CA GLN A 24 27.62 9.83 11.43
C GLN A 24 26.39 9.07 11.89
N THR A 25 25.85 9.46 13.04
CA THR A 25 24.66 8.82 13.59
C THR A 25 23.51 8.99 12.61
N PHE A 26 23.03 7.88 12.03
CA PHE A 26 21.85 7.90 11.18
C PHE A 26 20.60 8.23 12.02
N PRO A 27 19.67 9.08 11.52
CA PRO A 27 19.82 10.00 10.41
C PRO A 27 20.47 11.32 10.81
N SER A 28 21.31 11.89 9.95
CA SER A 28 21.95 13.20 10.13
C SER A 28 21.37 14.28 9.19
N ARG A 29 20.43 13.91 8.32
CA ARG A 29 19.77 14.77 7.34
C ARG A 29 18.33 14.29 7.10
N PRO A 30 17.48 15.09 6.45
CA PRO A 30 16.11 14.68 6.10
C PRO A 30 16.07 13.37 5.31
N ILE A 31 15.04 12.56 5.58
CA ILE A 31 14.72 11.32 4.87
C ILE A 31 13.63 11.62 3.86
N THR A 32 13.73 11.09 2.65
CA THR A 32 12.70 11.22 1.61
C THR A 32 11.84 9.96 1.57
N MET A 33 10.51 10.11 1.70
CA MET A 33 9.54 9.04 1.51
C MET A 33 8.86 9.23 0.15
N ILE A 34 9.15 8.32 -0.78
CA ILE A 34 8.58 8.32 -2.12
C ILE A 34 7.19 7.70 -2.08
N VAL A 35 6.20 8.42 -2.60
CA VAL A 35 4.78 8.03 -2.67
C VAL A 35 4.38 7.86 -4.14
N PRO A 36 3.88 6.68 -4.57
CA PRO A 36 3.62 6.38 -5.99
C PRO A 36 2.36 7.02 -6.57
N PHE A 37 1.61 7.80 -5.78
CA PHE A 37 0.33 8.40 -6.17
C PHE A 37 0.32 9.91 -5.93
N ALA A 38 -0.70 10.56 -6.52
CA ALA A 38 -0.89 12.02 -6.38
C ALA A 38 -1.13 12.44 -4.93
N ALA A 39 -0.69 13.67 -4.62
CA ALA A 39 -0.93 14.28 -3.32
C ALA A 39 -2.43 14.42 -3.00
N GLY A 40 -2.79 14.26 -1.73
CA GLY A 40 -4.16 14.36 -1.23
C GLY A 40 -4.95 13.05 -1.26
N GLY A 41 -4.45 12.00 -1.92
CA GLY A 41 -5.06 10.67 -1.87
C GLY A 41 -4.74 9.92 -0.56
N PRO A 42 -5.43 8.77 -0.30
CA PRO A 42 -5.24 8.00 0.94
C PRO A 42 -3.79 7.64 1.23
N THR A 43 -3.03 7.19 0.22
CA THR A 43 -1.61 6.83 0.36
C THR A 43 -0.75 8.04 0.76
N ASP A 44 -1.01 9.23 0.20
CA ASP A 44 -0.31 10.47 0.57
C ASP A 44 -0.62 10.89 2.02
N VAL A 45 -1.89 10.75 2.43
CA VAL A 45 -2.30 11.03 3.82
C VAL A 45 -1.58 10.09 4.80
N ILE A 46 -1.51 8.79 4.49
CA ILE A 46 -0.76 7.81 5.29
C ILE A 46 0.72 8.22 5.39
N ALA A 47 1.35 8.55 4.25
CA ALA A 47 2.74 8.99 4.20
C ALA A 47 3.01 10.18 5.12
N ARG A 48 2.16 11.20 5.07
CA ARG A 48 2.32 12.42 5.88
C ARG A 48 2.08 12.15 7.36
N VAL A 49 1.02 11.38 7.69
CA VAL A 49 0.70 11.04 9.09
C VAL A 49 1.82 10.24 9.74
N ILE A 50 2.31 9.20 9.07
CA ILE A 50 3.40 8.35 9.56
C ILE A 50 4.72 9.10 9.52
N GLY A 51 5.04 9.80 8.43
CA GLY A 51 6.29 10.52 8.24
C GLY A 51 6.49 11.65 9.26
N GLU A 52 5.42 12.39 9.60
CA GLU A 52 5.45 13.42 10.63
C GLU A 52 5.89 12.83 11.98
N ARG A 53 5.26 11.73 12.40
CA ARG A 53 5.56 11.11 13.70
C ARG A 53 6.91 10.38 13.71
N MET A 54 7.27 9.70 12.61
CA MET A 54 8.62 9.13 12.44
C MET A 54 9.70 10.19 12.56
N GLY A 55 9.47 11.37 11.94
CA GLY A 55 10.43 12.48 12.01
C GLY A 55 10.71 12.93 13.44
N GLN A 56 9.69 12.95 14.32
CA GLN A 56 9.86 13.28 15.74
C GLN A 56 10.73 12.24 16.45
N SER A 57 10.53 10.94 16.20
CA SER A 57 11.31 9.85 16.81
C SER A 57 12.73 9.79 16.28
N LEU A 58 12.94 10.12 14.99
CA LEU A 58 14.25 10.07 14.34
C LEU A 58 15.10 11.33 14.57
N GLY A 59 14.48 12.44 14.99
CA GLY A 59 15.14 13.73 15.13
C GLY A 59 15.50 14.40 13.80
N GLN A 60 14.97 13.91 12.66
CA GLN A 60 15.14 14.45 11.33
C GLN A 60 13.80 14.40 10.56
N PRO A 61 13.46 15.40 9.75
CA PRO A 61 12.23 15.38 8.97
C PRO A 61 12.14 14.18 8.02
N VAL A 62 10.94 13.59 7.90
CA VAL A 62 10.59 12.70 6.81
C VAL A 62 9.77 13.49 5.79
N VAL A 63 10.36 13.74 4.62
CA VAL A 63 9.79 14.56 3.56
C VAL A 63 9.08 13.66 2.56
N VAL A 64 7.79 13.89 2.33
CA VAL A 64 6.98 13.15 1.37
C VAL A 64 7.17 13.74 -0.02
N GLU A 65 7.51 12.89 -0.99
CA GLU A 65 7.63 13.23 -2.40
C GLU A 65 6.70 12.33 -3.24
N ASN A 66 5.73 12.93 -3.94
CA ASN A 66 4.80 12.21 -4.80
C ASN A 66 5.39 12.03 -6.19
N VAL A 67 5.61 10.77 -6.60
CA VAL A 67 6.18 10.39 -7.90
C VAL A 67 5.19 9.46 -8.61
N THR A 68 4.34 10.03 -9.46
CA THR A 68 3.24 9.32 -10.10
C THR A 68 3.62 8.72 -11.46
N GLY A 69 2.86 7.74 -11.92
CA GLY A 69 2.88 7.22 -13.29
C GLY A 69 3.16 5.72 -13.41
N ALA A 70 2.66 5.15 -14.50
CA ALA A 70 2.83 3.75 -14.88
C ALA A 70 2.55 2.76 -13.72
N GLY A 71 1.40 2.89 -13.05
CA GLY A 71 1.03 2.00 -11.93
C GLY A 71 1.99 2.06 -10.73
N GLY A 72 2.79 3.14 -10.57
CA GLY A 72 3.78 3.31 -9.50
C GLY A 72 5.18 2.79 -9.85
N THR A 73 5.40 2.26 -11.07
CA THR A 73 6.73 1.74 -11.47
C THR A 73 7.82 2.80 -11.46
N ILE A 74 7.46 4.07 -11.75
CA ILE A 74 8.43 5.19 -11.75
C ILE A 74 8.92 5.44 -10.33
N ALA A 75 8.01 5.48 -9.34
CA ALA A 75 8.33 5.67 -7.93
C ALA A 75 9.21 4.54 -7.40
N ALA A 76 8.74 3.29 -7.48
CA ALA A 76 9.48 2.13 -6.99
C ALA A 76 10.83 1.96 -7.72
N GLY A 77 10.88 2.17 -9.05
CA GLY A 77 12.13 2.13 -9.79
C GLY A 77 13.12 3.22 -9.40
N ARG A 78 12.66 4.38 -8.92
CA ARG A 78 13.53 5.42 -8.36
C ARG A 78 14.13 4.98 -7.04
N VAL A 79 13.33 4.39 -6.14
CA VAL A 79 13.82 3.87 -4.87
C VAL A 79 14.80 2.72 -5.08
N ALA A 80 14.48 1.76 -5.95
CA ALA A 80 15.37 0.62 -6.26
C ALA A 80 16.79 1.04 -6.70
N ARG A 81 16.92 2.23 -7.30
CA ARG A 81 18.21 2.79 -7.75
C ARG A 81 18.84 3.79 -6.78
N ALA A 82 18.18 4.08 -5.67
CA ALA A 82 18.72 4.99 -4.66
C ALA A 82 19.87 4.33 -3.87
N ALA A 83 20.66 5.16 -3.19
CA ALA A 83 21.71 4.64 -2.31
C ALA A 83 21.08 3.84 -1.14
N PRO A 84 21.65 2.69 -0.77
CA PRO A 84 21.14 1.87 0.33
C PRO A 84 21.62 2.41 1.70
N ASP A 85 21.34 3.67 1.96
CA ASP A 85 21.80 4.40 3.16
C ASP A 85 20.65 4.76 4.13
N GLY A 86 19.40 4.36 3.79
CA GLY A 86 18.22 4.61 4.59
C GLY A 86 17.56 5.99 4.41
N TYR A 87 18.11 6.86 3.56
CA TYR A 87 17.55 8.20 3.33
C TYR A 87 16.49 8.26 2.24
N THR A 88 16.20 7.15 1.57
CA THR A 88 15.11 7.03 0.60
C THR A 88 14.23 5.85 0.98
N LEU A 89 12.96 6.14 1.29
CA LEU A 89 11.94 5.14 1.61
C LEU A 89 10.96 5.00 0.45
N ASP A 90 10.49 3.79 0.21
CA ASP A 90 9.32 3.51 -0.63
C ASP A 90 8.09 3.30 0.24
N LEU A 91 7.06 4.10 0.05
CA LEU A 91 5.74 3.79 0.58
C LEU A 91 5.02 2.89 -0.43
N ALA A 92 5.23 1.61 -0.29
CA ALA A 92 4.66 0.59 -1.15
C ALA A 92 3.20 0.31 -0.82
N THR A 93 2.46 -0.09 -1.83
CA THR A 93 1.08 -0.56 -1.71
C THR A 93 0.93 -1.96 -2.30
N TRP A 94 -0.16 -2.64 -1.95
CA TRP A 94 -0.53 -3.90 -2.59
C TRP A 94 -0.54 -3.78 -4.12
N SER A 95 -1.09 -2.68 -4.65
CA SER A 95 -1.12 -2.43 -6.10
C SER A 95 0.29 -2.36 -6.70
N THR A 96 1.20 -1.57 -6.11
CA THR A 96 2.55 -1.34 -6.67
C THR A 96 3.49 -2.53 -6.53
N HIS A 97 3.32 -3.34 -5.47
CA HIS A 97 4.23 -4.44 -5.16
C HIS A 97 3.67 -5.82 -5.54
N VAL A 98 2.35 -6.02 -5.58
CA VAL A 98 1.75 -7.30 -5.95
C VAL A 98 1.19 -7.29 -7.37
N VAL A 99 0.41 -6.26 -7.74
CA VAL A 99 -0.25 -6.22 -9.06
C VAL A 99 0.70 -5.75 -10.16
N THR A 100 1.34 -4.61 -9.96
CA THR A 100 2.20 -3.95 -10.94
C THR A 100 3.33 -4.86 -11.47
N PRO A 101 4.02 -5.69 -10.66
CA PRO A 101 5.05 -6.61 -11.16
C PRO A 101 4.55 -7.65 -12.16
N VAL A 102 3.26 -7.94 -12.16
CA VAL A 102 2.67 -8.88 -13.13
C VAL A 102 2.24 -8.18 -14.41
N LEU A 103 1.82 -6.92 -14.31
CA LEU A 103 1.24 -6.18 -15.44
C LEU A 103 2.27 -5.42 -16.28
N TYR A 104 3.39 -4.99 -15.68
CA TYR A 104 4.39 -4.13 -16.33
C TYR A 104 5.74 -4.84 -16.49
N GLN A 105 6.46 -4.48 -17.52
CA GLN A 105 7.88 -4.85 -17.66
C GLN A 105 8.71 -3.93 -16.77
N LEU A 106 9.12 -4.42 -15.61
CA LEU A 106 9.86 -3.64 -14.62
C LEU A 106 11.36 -3.61 -14.93
N GLN A 107 12.00 -2.48 -14.59
CA GLN A 107 13.46 -2.31 -14.58
C GLN A 107 14.06 -2.64 -13.19
N TYR A 108 13.28 -3.24 -12.30
CA TYR A 108 13.66 -3.65 -10.96
C TYR A 108 12.88 -4.92 -10.57
N ASP A 109 13.32 -5.58 -9.52
CA ASP A 109 12.67 -6.76 -8.94
C ASP A 109 12.44 -6.51 -7.45
N VAL A 110 11.20 -6.61 -6.98
CA VAL A 110 10.85 -6.26 -5.59
C VAL A 110 11.57 -7.15 -4.57
N PHE A 111 11.78 -8.43 -4.88
CA PHE A 111 12.50 -9.34 -3.96
C PHE A 111 14.00 -9.08 -3.90
N ARG A 112 14.58 -8.62 -5.02
CA ARG A 112 16.02 -8.49 -5.19
C ARG A 112 16.55 -7.10 -4.88
N ASP A 113 15.74 -6.08 -5.15
CA ASP A 113 16.18 -4.69 -5.15
C ASP A 113 15.66 -3.89 -3.95
N PHE A 114 14.89 -4.54 -3.04
CA PHE A 114 14.35 -3.91 -1.83
C PHE A 114 14.57 -4.76 -0.59
N ASP A 115 14.71 -4.08 0.56
CA ASP A 115 14.62 -4.66 1.90
C ASP A 115 13.37 -4.13 2.61
N PRO A 116 12.56 -5.00 3.28
CA PRO A 116 11.37 -4.60 4.00
C PRO A 116 11.73 -3.83 5.28
N VAL A 117 10.91 -2.85 5.64
CA VAL A 117 11.03 -2.09 6.89
C VAL A 117 9.87 -2.39 7.82
N VAL A 118 8.64 -2.17 7.39
CA VAL A 118 7.46 -2.33 8.23
C VAL A 118 6.18 -2.47 7.41
N TRP A 119 5.26 -3.34 7.83
CA TRP A 119 3.88 -3.31 7.39
C TRP A 119 3.10 -2.30 8.22
N LEU A 120 2.51 -1.29 7.58
CA LEU A 120 1.85 -0.17 8.26
C LEU A 120 0.37 -0.42 8.50
N THR A 121 -0.37 -0.53 7.41
CA THR A 121 -1.84 -0.57 7.43
C THR A 121 -2.38 -1.52 6.38
N GLN A 122 -3.63 -1.90 6.59
CA GLN A 122 -4.46 -2.58 5.61
C GLN A 122 -5.83 -1.92 5.57
N THR A 123 -6.55 -2.06 4.47
CA THR A 123 -7.93 -1.61 4.37
C THR A 123 -8.74 -2.62 3.55
N PRO A 124 -9.83 -3.17 4.10
CA PRO A 124 -10.74 -3.99 3.31
C PRO A 124 -11.50 -3.10 2.34
N LEU A 125 -11.95 -3.69 1.24
CA LEU A 125 -12.86 -3.01 0.33
C LEU A 125 -14.32 -3.36 0.67
N LEU A 126 -15.22 -2.47 0.32
CA LEU A 126 -16.66 -2.70 0.32
C LEU A 126 -17.13 -2.90 -1.12
N LEU A 127 -17.82 -3.99 -1.39
CA LEU A 127 -18.57 -4.14 -2.63
C LEU A 127 -19.85 -3.33 -2.51
N VAL A 128 -19.98 -2.30 -3.35
CA VAL A 128 -21.11 -1.38 -3.36
C VAL A 128 -21.75 -1.28 -4.75
N SER A 129 -23.01 -0.86 -4.79
CA SER A 129 -23.73 -0.60 -6.05
C SER A 129 -24.49 0.71 -6.03
N ARG A 130 -24.90 1.18 -7.23
CA ARG A 130 -25.90 2.22 -7.35
C ARG A 130 -27.22 1.79 -6.68
N LYS A 131 -27.99 2.77 -6.20
CA LYS A 131 -29.17 2.57 -5.34
C LYS A 131 -30.29 1.74 -5.98
N ASP A 132 -30.51 1.90 -7.27
CA ASP A 132 -31.65 1.36 -8.00
C ASP A 132 -31.48 -0.10 -8.46
N ILE A 133 -30.33 -0.74 -8.22
CA ILE A 133 -30.18 -2.19 -8.40
C ILE A 133 -31.15 -2.93 -7.47
N PRO A 134 -32.02 -3.83 -7.99
CA PRO A 134 -33.03 -4.52 -7.21
C PRO A 134 -32.46 -5.71 -6.44
N ALA A 135 -31.46 -5.44 -5.58
CA ALA A 135 -30.79 -6.39 -4.71
C ALA A 135 -30.54 -5.73 -3.35
N ASN A 136 -30.86 -6.42 -2.26
CA ASN A 136 -30.72 -5.91 -0.89
C ASN A 136 -29.63 -6.62 -0.11
N ASP A 137 -29.16 -7.77 -0.62
CA ASP A 137 -28.02 -8.51 -0.08
C ASP A 137 -27.11 -9.03 -1.21
N LEU A 138 -25.99 -9.63 -0.85
CA LEU A 138 -25.02 -10.12 -1.83
C LEU A 138 -25.57 -11.28 -2.67
N LYS A 139 -26.42 -12.13 -2.11
CA LYS A 139 -27.03 -13.26 -2.82
C LYS A 139 -27.98 -12.76 -3.91
N GLU A 140 -28.82 -11.76 -3.58
CA GLU A 140 -29.69 -11.11 -4.55
C GLU A 140 -28.87 -10.38 -5.62
N LEU A 141 -27.78 -9.69 -5.21
CA LEU A 141 -26.87 -9.05 -6.16
C LEU A 141 -26.27 -10.06 -7.13
N VAL A 142 -25.77 -11.20 -6.65
CA VAL A 142 -25.22 -12.26 -7.51
C VAL A 142 -26.30 -12.79 -8.48
N GLY A 143 -27.54 -12.95 -8.00
CA GLY A 143 -28.68 -13.31 -8.86
C GLY A 143 -28.93 -12.27 -9.96
N TRP A 144 -28.92 -11.00 -9.60
CA TRP A 144 -29.08 -9.89 -10.54
C TRP A 144 -27.93 -9.83 -11.55
N LEU A 145 -26.67 -9.99 -11.09
CA LEU A 145 -25.48 -10.01 -11.95
C LEU A 145 -25.58 -11.10 -13.02
N LYS A 146 -25.98 -12.31 -12.65
CA LYS A 146 -26.14 -13.45 -13.57
C LYS A 146 -27.31 -13.29 -14.54
N GLY A 147 -28.34 -12.61 -14.10
CA GLY A 147 -29.56 -12.38 -14.92
C GLY A 147 -29.42 -11.27 -15.96
N ASN A 148 -28.35 -10.46 -15.88
CA ASN A 148 -28.17 -9.37 -16.84
C ASN A 148 -27.65 -9.87 -18.19
N ALA A 149 -28.39 -9.50 -19.24
CA ALA A 149 -27.96 -9.78 -20.62
C ALA A 149 -26.75 -8.93 -21.03
N ASN A 150 -26.70 -7.68 -20.59
CA ASN A 150 -25.61 -6.74 -20.82
C ASN A 150 -24.50 -6.90 -19.74
N PRO A 151 -23.24 -6.58 -20.07
CA PRO A 151 -22.19 -6.52 -19.08
C PRO A 151 -22.50 -5.50 -17.98
N VAL A 152 -22.24 -5.88 -16.73
CA VAL A 152 -22.35 -5.00 -15.57
C VAL A 152 -21.11 -4.11 -15.52
N LEU A 153 -21.30 -2.81 -15.36
CA LEU A 153 -20.22 -1.82 -15.38
C LEU A 153 -19.61 -1.68 -13.98
N LEU A 154 -18.33 -2.09 -13.84
CA LEU A 154 -17.55 -1.93 -12.62
C LEU A 154 -16.57 -0.77 -12.79
N GLY A 155 -16.70 0.27 -11.98
CA GLY A 155 -15.69 1.33 -11.92
C GLY A 155 -14.38 0.83 -11.31
N SER A 156 -13.25 1.26 -11.87
CA SER A 156 -11.92 0.90 -11.38
C SER A 156 -10.98 2.10 -11.40
N ALA A 157 -10.24 2.28 -10.32
CA ALA A 157 -9.19 3.29 -10.20
C ALA A 157 -7.78 2.69 -10.27
N GLY A 158 -7.67 1.40 -10.58
CA GLY A 158 -6.38 0.72 -10.69
C GLY A 158 -6.45 -0.80 -10.55
N GLY A 159 -5.27 -1.41 -10.50
CA GLY A 159 -5.12 -2.86 -10.56
C GLY A 159 -5.87 -3.63 -9.46
N THR A 160 -6.02 -3.06 -8.28
CA THR A 160 -6.75 -3.71 -7.16
C THR A 160 -8.22 -3.97 -7.53
N ASP A 161 -8.90 -2.96 -8.05
CA ASP A 161 -10.32 -3.04 -8.40
C ASP A 161 -10.54 -3.97 -9.60
N GLN A 162 -9.59 -3.97 -10.53
CA GLN A 162 -9.61 -4.90 -11.68
C GLN A 162 -9.48 -6.35 -11.22
N VAL A 163 -8.58 -6.64 -10.26
CA VAL A 163 -8.44 -7.98 -9.68
C VAL A 163 -9.71 -8.39 -8.93
N ALA A 164 -10.29 -7.47 -8.13
CA ALA A 164 -11.55 -7.71 -7.43
C ALA A 164 -12.70 -8.00 -8.39
N GLY A 165 -12.82 -7.22 -9.47
CA GLY A 165 -13.80 -7.42 -10.53
C GLY A 165 -13.64 -8.77 -11.24
N TYR A 166 -12.40 -9.15 -11.54
CA TYR A 166 -12.10 -10.45 -12.14
C TYR A 166 -12.51 -11.60 -11.21
N LEU A 167 -12.18 -11.53 -9.92
CA LEU A 167 -12.60 -12.57 -8.95
C LEU A 167 -14.13 -12.64 -8.84
N LEU A 168 -14.80 -11.50 -8.78
CA LEU A 168 -16.25 -11.46 -8.74
C LEU A 168 -16.83 -12.12 -10.00
N GLN A 169 -16.29 -11.81 -11.18
CA GLN A 169 -16.69 -12.45 -12.44
C GLN A 169 -16.45 -13.96 -12.42
N GLN A 170 -15.28 -14.41 -11.98
CA GLN A 170 -14.94 -15.84 -11.91
C GLN A 170 -15.87 -16.62 -10.97
N GLN A 171 -16.12 -16.08 -9.78
CA GLN A 171 -16.96 -16.77 -8.78
C GLN A 171 -18.44 -16.76 -9.13
N THR A 172 -18.90 -15.70 -9.81
CA THR A 172 -20.31 -15.55 -10.13
C THR A 172 -20.67 -16.02 -11.54
N GLY A 173 -19.72 -16.04 -12.47
CA GLY A 173 -19.97 -16.24 -13.90
C GLY A 173 -20.65 -15.03 -14.57
N ALA A 174 -20.80 -13.90 -13.88
CA ALA A 174 -21.39 -12.68 -14.42
C ALA A 174 -20.47 -12.04 -15.48
N LYS A 175 -21.06 -11.34 -16.44
CA LYS A 175 -20.29 -10.52 -17.40
C LYS A 175 -20.00 -9.17 -16.78
N ILE A 176 -18.74 -8.89 -16.44
CA ILE A 176 -18.31 -7.62 -15.87
C ILE A 176 -17.44 -6.89 -16.89
N GLN A 177 -17.75 -5.61 -17.10
CA GLN A 177 -16.94 -4.70 -17.90
C GLN A 177 -16.34 -3.65 -16.96
N VAL A 178 -15.02 -3.61 -16.91
CA VAL A 178 -14.30 -2.59 -16.13
C VAL A 178 -14.32 -1.26 -16.88
N VAL A 179 -14.65 -0.18 -16.16
CA VAL A 179 -14.61 1.20 -16.62
C VAL A 179 -13.51 1.92 -15.88
N PRO A 180 -12.42 2.35 -16.56
CA PRO A 180 -11.27 2.96 -15.90
C PRO A 180 -11.54 4.41 -15.49
N TYR A 181 -11.05 4.78 -14.29
CA TYR A 181 -11.10 6.13 -13.73
C TYR A 181 -9.72 6.54 -13.19
N ARG A 182 -9.46 7.86 -13.15
CA ARG A 182 -8.22 8.42 -12.55
C ARG A 182 -8.20 8.39 -11.00
N GLY A 183 -9.19 7.75 -10.37
CA GLY A 183 -9.35 7.63 -8.91
C GLY A 183 -10.76 7.20 -8.56
N LEU A 184 -10.99 6.75 -7.30
CA LEU A 184 -12.30 6.28 -6.83
C LEU A 184 -13.32 7.42 -6.72
N ALA A 185 -12.91 8.66 -6.40
CA ALA A 185 -13.85 9.78 -6.27
C ALA A 185 -14.66 10.06 -7.55
N PRO A 186 -14.08 10.19 -8.76
CA PRO A 186 -14.87 10.31 -9.98
C PRO A 186 -15.70 9.05 -10.30
N ALA A 187 -15.23 7.85 -9.95
CA ALA A 187 -16.00 6.61 -10.10
C ALA A 187 -17.24 6.62 -9.18
N MET A 188 -17.11 7.07 -7.93
CA MET A 188 -18.24 7.24 -7.01
C MET A 188 -19.27 8.24 -7.54
N GLN A 189 -18.84 9.34 -8.16
CA GLN A 189 -19.77 10.30 -8.79
C GLN A 189 -20.59 9.64 -9.90
N ASP A 190 -19.96 8.81 -10.72
CA ASP A 190 -20.65 8.09 -11.79
C ASP A 190 -21.52 6.95 -11.27
N LEU A 191 -21.17 6.31 -10.15
CA LEU A 191 -22.02 5.36 -9.44
C LEU A 191 -23.30 6.04 -8.92
N LEU A 192 -23.15 7.19 -8.27
CA LEU A 192 -24.27 8.00 -7.76
C LEU A 192 -25.18 8.50 -8.89
N ALA A 193 -24.62 8.80 -10.05
CA ALA A 193 -25.35 9.22 -11.25
C ALA A 193 -25.96 8.04 -12.05
N GLY A 194 -25.72 6.78 -11.63
CA GLY A 194 -26.21 5.59 -12.32
C GLY A 194 -25.49 5.28 -13.65
N ARG A 195 -24.33 5.85 -13.89
CA ARG A 195 -23.54 5.61 -15.12
C ARG A 195 -22.72 4.34 -15.06
N ILE A 196 -22.38 3.86 -13.87
CA ILE A 196 -21.79 2.55 -13.59
C ILE A 196 -22.64 1.83 -12.54
N ASP A 197 -22.46 0.52 -12.43
CA ASP A 197 -23.31 -0.33 -11.59
C ASP A 197 -22.67 -0.64 -10.23
N LEU A 198 -21.37 -0.91 -10.22
CA LEU A 198 -20.63 -1.41 -9.07
C LEU A 198 -19.31 -0.65 -8.84
N LEU A 199 -18.88 -0.65 -7.59
CA LEU A 199 -17.51 -0.32 -7.16
C LEU A 199 -17.02 -1.29 -6.09
N PHE A 200 -15.71 -1.51 -6.05
CA PHE A 200 -15.00 -1.90 -4.83
C PHE A 200 -14.38 -0.63 -4.26
N ASP A 201 -14.88 -0.18 -3.12
CA ASP A 201 -14.47 1.11 -2.56
C ASP A 201 -14.00 1.00 -1.11
N GLN A 202 -13.25 1.99 -0.67
CA GLN A 202 -12.79 2.03 0.72
C GLN A 202 -13.93 2.45 1.66
N PRO A 203 -13.92 1.96 2.92
CA PRO A 203 -14.96 2.30 3.88
C PRO A 203 -15.10 3.81 4.14
N SER A 204 -13.99 4.57 4.09
CA SER A 204 -14.00 6.04 4.26
C SER A 204 -14.93 6.75 3.28
N ASP A 205 -14.97 6.30 2.04
CA ASP A 205 -15.73 6.93 0.97
C ASP A 205 -17.12 6.32 0.81
N ALA A 206 -17.23 4.99 0.96
CA ALA A 206 -18.47 4.26 0.77
C ALA A 206 -19.46 4.42 1.96
N MET A 207 -18.98 4.35 3.22
CA MET A 207 -19.87 4.34 4.39
C MET A 207 -20.75 5.58 4.54
N PRO A 208 -20.28 6.82 4.30
CA PRO A 208 -21.15 7.99 4.31
C PRO A 208 -22.30 7.85 3.29
N GLN A 209 -22.03 7.35 2.10
CA GLN A 209 -23.03 7.16 1.04
C GLN A 209 -24.04 6.04 1.37
N ILE A 210 -23.55 4.94 1.96
CA ILE A 210 -24.41 3.83 2.42
C ILE A 210 -25.35 4.31 3.53
N ARG A 211 -24.83 5.04 4.53
CA ARG A 211 -25.63 5.58 5.64
C ARG A 211 -26.70 6.59 5.17
N ASN A 212 -26.38 7.36 4.15
CA ASN A 212 -27.31 8.30 3.52
C ASN A 212 -28.31 7.59 2.56
N GLY A 213 -28.15 6.30 2.31
CA GLY A 213 -29.01 5.51 1.41
C GLY A 213 -28.90 5.94 -0.06
N THR A 214 -27.78 6.54 -0.47
CA THR A 214 -27.50 6.95 -1.86
C THR A 214 -26.88 5.85 -2.69
N ILE A 215 -26.23 4.88 -2.04
CA ILE A 215 -25.73 3.63 -2.63
C ILE A 215 -26.09 2.44 -1.71
N LYS A 216 -25.89 1.23 -2.20
CA LYS A 216 -26.04 -0.01 -1.43
C LYS A 216 -24.69 -0.64 -1.16
N GLY A 217 -24.46 -1.12 0.09
CA GLY A 217 -23.29 -1.90 0.49
C GLY A 217 -23.66 -3.35 0.71
N TYR A 218 -22.86 -4.30 0.21
CA TYR A 218 -23.20 -5.72 0.22
C TYR A 218 -22.29 -6.56 1.08
N ALA A 219 -20.98 -6.34 1.00
CA ALA A 219 -20.02 -7.13 1.75
C ALA A 219 -18.67 -6.45 1.87
N VAL A 220 -17.93 -6.84 2.91
CA VAL A 220 -16.51 -6.50 3.12
C VAL A 220 -15.65 -7.62 2.54
N THR A 221 -14.61 -7.29 1.76
CA THR A 221 -13.76 -8.24 1.04
C THR A 221 -12.70 -8.92 1.93
N ARG A 222 -13.11 -9.45 3.08
CA ARG A 222 -12.26 -10.22 3.99
C ARG A 222 -13.08 -11.17 4.87
N SER A 223 -12.39 -12.02 5.65
CA SER A 223 -13.01 -13.04 6.53
C SER A 223 -13.57 -12.50 7.85
N SER A 224 -13.26 -11.23 8.21
CA SER A 224 -13.80 -10.59 9.43
C SER A 224 -14.43 -9.23 9.09
N ARG A 225 -15.46 -8.81 9.83
CA ARG A 225 -16.13 -7.52 9.61
C ARG A 225 -15.20 -6.35 9.87
N ALA A 226 -15.37 -5.27 9.12
CA ALA A 226 -14.61 -4.03 9.32
C ALA A 226 -15.18 -3.26 10.53
N ALA A 227 -14.30 -2.78 11.42
CA ALA A 227 -14.73 -2.02 12.60
C ALA A 227 -15.51 -0.74 12.23
N VAL A 228 -15.19 -0.13 11.08
CA VAL A 228 -15.86 1.08 10.57
C VAL A 228 -17.19 0.79 9.87
N ALA A 229 -17.49 -0.50 9.56
CA ALA A 229 -18.69 -0.98 8.89
C ALA A 229 -19.22 -2.27 9.56
N PRO A 230 -19.56 -2.26 10.87
CA PRO A 230 -19.89 -3.47 11.62
C PRO A 230 -21.19 -4.14 11.14
N ASP A 231 -22.07 -3.38 10.51
CA ASP A 231 -23.35 -3.86 9.98
C ASP A 231 -23.24 -4.51 8.60
N ILE A 232 -22.13 -4.29 7.88
CA ILE A 232 -21.89 -4.90 6.57
C ILE A 232 -21.26 -6.29 6.79
N PRO A 233 -21.87 -7.37 6.25
CA PRO A 233 -21.34 -8.72 6.39
C PRO A 233 -20.00 -8.88 5.63
N THR A 234 -19.24 -9.91 5.98
CA THR A 234 -18.08 -10.33 5.17
C THR A 234 -18.56 -11.04 3.90
N VAL A 235 -17.68 -11.14 2.91
CA VAL A 235 -17.97 -11.93 1.69
C VAL A 235 -18.26 -13.40 2.02
N ASP A 236 -17.63 -13.95 3.08
CA ASP A 236 -17.87 -15.33 3.53
C ASP A 236 -19.29 -15.48 4.13
N GLU A 237 -19.68 -14.57 5.04
CA GLU A 237 -21.03 -14.54 5.63
C GLU A 237 -22.10 -14.32 4.57
N ALA A 238 -21.79 -13.56 3.52
CA ALA A 238 -22.72 -13.20 2.45
C ALA A 238 -22.77 -14.19 1.28
N GLY A 239 -21.97 -15.29 1.32
CA GLY A 239 -22.06 -16.39 0.36
C GLY A 239 -21.14 -16.30 -0.86
N LEU A 240 -20.10 -15.46 -0.81
CA LEU A 240 -19.01 -15.42 -1.78
C LEU A 240 -17.64 -15.67 -1.07
N PRO A 241 -17.42 -16.84 -0.47
CA PRO A 241 -16.18 -17.13 0.24
C PRO A 241 -14.99 -17.06 -0.71
N GLY A 242 -13.88 -16.51 -0.19
CA GLY A 242 -12.64 -16.40 -0.97
C GLY A 242 -12.52 -15.14 -1.84
N LEU A 243 -13.51 -14.25 -1.87
CA LEU A 243 -13.37 -12.91 -2.46
C LEU A 243 -12.63 -11.98 -1.48
N HIS A 244 -11.45 -12.42 -1.03
CA HIS A 244 -10.67 -11.68 -0.05
C HIS A 244 -9.63 -10.81 -0.75
N ILE A 245 -9.84 -9.50 -0.72
CA ILE A 245 -8.87 -8.50 -1.17
C ILE A 245 -8.75 -7.44 -0.10
N THR A 246 -7.58 -7.36 0.50
CA THR A 246 -7.30 -6.39 1.55
C THR A 246 -6.02 -5.64 1.19
N PRO A 247 -6.12 -4.56 0.40
CA PRO A 247 -4.98 -3.72 0.09
C PRO A 247 -4.23 -3.27 1.34
N TRP A 248 -2.92 -3.15 1.23
CA TRP A 248 -2.04 -2.78 2.33
C TRP A 248 -1.03 -1.71 1.94
N HIS A 249 -0.46 -1.04 2.95
CA HIS A 249 0.64 -0.10 2.84
C HIS A 249 1.81 -0.56 3.69
N SER A 250 3.02 -0.39 3.19
CA SER A 250 4.26 -0.79 3.87
C SER A 250 5.42 0.11 3.49
N LEU A 251 6.47 0.13 4.31
CA LEU A 251 7.71 0.83 4.00
C LEU A 251 8.81 -0.15 3.62
N TRP A 252 9.54 0.22 2.59
CA TRP A 252 10.69 -0.50 2.06
C TRP A 252 11.86 0.46 1.83
N VAL A 253 13.07 -0.09 1.76
CA VAL A 253 14.32 0.63 1.43
C VAL A 253 15.05 -0.09 0.30
N PRO A 254 16.01 0.57 -0.37
CA PRO A 254 16.89 -0.10 -1.34
C PRO A 254 17.62 -1.28 -0.71
N LYS A 255 17.79 -2.33 -1.50
CA LYS A 255 18.50 -3.55 -1.09
C LYS A 255 19.91 -3.26 -0.63
N GLY A 256 20.32 -3.88 0.49
CA GLY A 256 21.63 -3.69 1.08
C GLY A 256 21.71 -2.52 2.06
N THR A 257 20.59 -1.90 2.41
CA THR A 257 20.52 -0.93 3.51
C THR A 257 21.00 -1.60 4.82
N PRO A 258 21.92 -0.98 5.60
CA PRO A 258 22.47 -1.60 6.80
C PRO A 258 21.36 -2.03 7.79
N PRO A 259 21.44 -3.23 8.38
CA PRO A 259 20.41 -3.73 9.31
C PRO A 259 20.12 -2.79 10.48
N ALA A 260 21.12 -2.10 11.00
CA ALA A 260 20.96 -1.12 12.08
C ALA A 260 20.12 0.11 11.64
N VAL A 261 20.22 0.49 10.35
CA VAL A 261 19.40 1.57 9.77
C VAL A 261 17.95 1.10 9.61
N ILE A 262 17.74 -0.12 9.07
CA ILE A 262 16.41 -0.72 8.95
C ILE A 262 15.74 -0.82 10.33
N ALA A 263 16.46 -1.32 11.34
CA ALA A 263 15.94 -1.44 12.70
C ALA A 263 15.53 -0.08 13.28
N LYS A 264 16.29 0.99 13.02
CA LYS A 264 15.96 2.34 13.49
C LYS A 264 14.74 2.92 12.77
N LEU A 265 14.63 2.71 11.46
CA LEU A 265 13.46 3.10 10.68
C LEU A 265 12.20 2.34 11.11
N ASN A 266 12.33 1.02 11.31
CA ASN A 266 11.24 0.18 11.83
C ASN A 266 10.77 0.66 13.20
N ALA A 267 11.68 0.87 14.17
CA ALA A 267 11.33 1.36 15.49
C ALA A 267 10.58 2.69 15.45
N ALA A 268 11.00 3.63 14.61
CA ALA A 268 10.32 4.92 14.44
C ALA A 268 8.92 4.77 13.83
N ALA A 269 8.74 3.84 12.88
CA ALA A 269 7.44 3.57 12.29
C ALA A 269 6.50 2.85 13.28
N VAL A 270 7.01 1.87 14.03
CA VAL A 270 6.24 1.18 15.09
C VAL A 270 5.79 2.16 16.18
N ASP A 271 6.66 3.07 16.61
CA ASP A 271 6.32 4.15 17.54
C ASP A 271 5.22 5.07 16.97
N ALA A 272 5.30 5.40 15.66
CA ALA A 272 4.24 6.15 14.99
C ALA A 272 2.90 5.38 14.97
N LEU A 273 2.91 4.09 14.70
CA LEU A 273 1.71 3.24 14.68
C LEU A 273 1.13 3.00 16.07
N ALA A 274 1.91 3.14 17.14
CA ALA A 274 1.45 3.06 18.52
C ALA A 274 0.77 4.34 19.01
N ASP A 275 1.05 5.49 18.38
CA ASP A 275 0.53 6.81 18.76
C ASP A 275 -1.00 6.89 18.55
N PRO A 276 -1.81 7.20 19.60
CA PRO A 276 -3.26 7.29 19.46
C PRO A 276 -3.74 8.34 18.45
N ALA A 277 -3.05 9.46 18.30
CA ALA A 277 -3.43 10.50 17.34
C ALA A 277 -3.21 10.02 15.91
N VAL A 278 -2.11 9.30 15.64
CA VAL A 278 -1.83 8.65 14.36
C VAL A 278 -2.91 7.60 14.06
N ARG A 279 -3.22 6.71 15.03
CA ARG A 279 -4.27 5.68 14.86
C ARG A 279 -5.63 6.29 14.53
N ASN A 280 -6.01 7.36 15.23
CA ASN A 280 -7.28 8.05 14.98
C ASN A 280 -7.32 8.67 13.57
N ARG A 281 -6.23 9.29 13.11
CA ARG A 281 -6.14 9.87 11.75
C ARG A 281 -6.20 8.78 10.68
N LEU A 282 -5.52 7.65 10.87
CA LEU A 282 -5.56 6.51 9.95
C LEU A 282 -6.96 5.87 9.91
N SER A 283 -7.58 5.64 11.07
CA SER A 283 -8.93 5.09 11.15
C SER A 283 -9.97 5.98 10.47
N ALA A 284 -9.82 7.32 10.59
CA ALA A 284 -10.74 8.27 9.93
C ALA A 284 -10.75 8.14 8.40
N ILE A 285 -9.66 7.63 7.79
CA ILE A 285 -9.56 7.32 6.37
C ILE A 285 -9.70 5.82 6.06
N GLY A 286 -10.31 5.05 6.97
CA GLY A 286 -10.61 3.63 6.76
C GLY A 286 -9.39 2.70 6.84
N GLN A 287 -8.24 3.20 7.31
CA GLN A 287 -7.03 2.39 7.45
C GLN A 287 -6.98 1.70 8.81
N GLU A 288 -6.73 0.41 8.81
CA GLU A 288 -6.52 -0.40 10.01
C GLU A 288 -5.03 -0.64 10.18
N VAL A 289 -4.48 -0.22 11.32
CA VAL A 289 -3.09 -0.53 11.69
C VAL A 289 -2.97 -2.03 11.93
N VAL A 290 -1.96 -2.67 11.33
CA VAL A 290 -1.72 -4.11 11.51
C VAL A 290 -1.29 -4.44 12.96
N GLN A 291 -1.43 -5.71 13.36
CA GLN A 291 -1.04 -6.14 14.70
C GLN A 291 0.46 -5.97 14.91
N SER A 292 0.89 -5.76 16.17
CA SER A 292 2.29 -5.49 16.51
C SER A 292 3.27 -6.57 16.01
N GLU A 293 2.83 -7.84 16.05
CA GLU A 293 3.61 -8.99 15.60
C GLU A 293 3.89 -8.97 14.08
N GLN A 294 3.06 -8.27 13.32
CA GLN A 294 3.16 -8.13 11.87
C GLN A 294 4.07 -6.95 11.44
N GLN A 295 4.47 -6.10 12.38
CA GLN A 295 5.23 -4.87 12.09
C GLN A 295 6.74 -5.09 11.96
N ALA A 296 7.24 -6.31 12.21
CA ALA A 296 8.64 -6.65 12.00
C ALA A 296 8.99 -6.75 10.50
N PRO A 297 10.22 -6.40 10.08
CA PRO A 297 10.65 -6.54 8.69
C PRO A 297 10.49 -7.96 8.15
N GLU A 298 10.82 -8.97 8.95
CA GLU A 298 10.73 -10.39 8.59
C GLU A 298 9.27 -10.82 8.40
N ALA A 299 8.35 -10.30 9.21
CA ALA A 299 6.92 -10.55 9.07
C ALA A 299 6.38 -9.97 7.75
N LEU A 300 6.80 -8.74 7.39
CA LEU A 300 6.47 -8.13 6.10
C LEU A 300 7.02 -8.96 4.92
N ALA A 301 8.28 -9.41 5.00
CA ALA A 301 8.88 -10.24 3.96
C ALA A 301 8.10 -11.56 3.75
N ALA A 302 7.77 -12.24 4.84
CA ALA A 302 7.00 -13.49 4.79
C ALA A 302 5.59 -13.26 4.23
N TYR A 303 4.93 -12.21 4.67
CA TYR A 303 3.60 -11.83 4.19
C TYR A 303 3.61 -11.48 2.69
N TYR A 304 4.58 -10.66 2.25
CA TYR A 304 4.72 -10.28 0.84
C TYR A 304 4.93 -11.51 -0.05
N LYS A 305 5.76 -12.47 0.41
CA LYS A 305 5.95 -13.73 -0.32
C LYS A 305 4.63 -14.51 -0.44
N ALA A 306 3.89 -14.67 0.64
CA ALA A 306 2.60 -15.36 0.63
C ALA A 306 1.58 -14.67 -0.30
N GLU A 307 1.55 -13.33 -0.30
CA GLU A 307 0.72 -12.53 -1.20
C GLU A 307 1.08 -12.79 -2.67
N THR A 308 2.36 -12.75 -3.02
CA THR A 308 2.79 -12.98 -4.39
C THR A 308 2.56 -14.42 -4.86
N ASP A 309 2.80 -15.40 -3.99
CA ASP A 309 2.52 -16.81 -4.28
C ASP A 309 1.02 -17.05 -4.56
N THR A 310 0.14 -16.33 -3.87
CA THR A 310 -1.31 -16.39 -4.03
C THR A 310 -1.78 -15.62 -5.26
N TRP A 311 -1.35 -14.34 -5.39
CA TRP A 311 -1.98 -13.42 -6.32
C TRP A 311 -1.39 -13.45 -7.73
N TRP A 312 -0.08 -13.71 -7.90
CA TRP A 312 0.53 -13.69 -9.23
C TRP A 312 -0.08 -14.71 -10.21
N PRO A 313 -0.36 -15.97 -9.81
CA PRO A 313 -1.07 -16.90 -10.70
C PRO A 313 -2.47 -16.39 -11.09
N ILE A 314 -3.21 -15.81 -10.13
CA ILE A 314 -4.56 -15.28 -10.33
C ILE A 314 -4.53 -14.10 -11.29
N ILE A 315 -3.66 -13.10 -11.06
CA ILE A 315 -3.55 -11.90 -11.88
C ILE A 315 -3.11 -12.26 -13.31
N LYS A 316 -2.17 -13.21 -13.48
CA LYS A 316 -1.76 -13.72 -14.80
C LYS A 316 -2.92 -14.38 -15.54
N ALA A 317 -3.69 -15.23 -14.85
CA ALA A 317 -4.85 -15.92 -15.42
C ALA A 317 -5.99 -14.95 -15.80
N ALA A 318 -6.09 -13.82 -15.07
CA ALA A 318 -7.10 -12.78 -15.30
C ALA A 318 -6.94 -12.07 -16.65
N GLY A 319 -5.75 -12.09 -17.25
CA GLY A 319 -5.48 -11.37 -18.49
C GLY A 319 -5.62 -9.84 -18.35
N ILE A 320 -5.52 -9.32 -17.13
CA ILE A 320 -5.56 -7.88 -16.82
C ILE A 320 -4.40 -7.22 -17.56
N LYS A 321 -4.67 -6.08 -18.20
CA LYS A 321 -3.67 -5.30 -18.92
C LYS A 321 -3.29 -4.07 -18.11
N ALA A 322 -2.03 -3.66 -18.25
CA ALA A 322 -1.55 -2.36 -17.77
C ALA A 322 -2.34 -1.22 -18.44
N GLU A 323 -2.67 -0.18 -17.66
CA GLU A 323 -3.29 1.07 -18.13
C GLU A 323 -2.25 2.06 -18.61
#